data_4d4e76ccb9733a8bb5ec5a1efb587c6d
#
_entry.id   4d4e76ccb9733a8bb5ec5a1efb587c6d
#
_cell.length_a   1.000
_cell.length_b   1.000
_cell.length_c   1.000
_cell.angle_alpha   90.00
_cell.angle_beta   90.00
_cell.angle_gamma   90.00
#
_symmetry.space_group_name_H-M   'P 1'
#
loop_
_entity.id
_entity.type
_entity.pdbx_description
1 polymer ?
#
loop_
_entity_poly.entity_id
_entity_poly.type
_entity_poly.pdbx_seq_one_letter_code
_entity_poly.pdbx_strand_id
1 'polypeptide(L)'
;MSVVITDKGFGADDLNVAFVALGEAANSVAALDVPSDAELSDLDAHLKAEVIRVDFPSAADGRGFTIARQLRLKGFQGRLRARGHVIADQYAMARRSGFDEVEISDELAQRQPEDQWLFRANWQEHDYQNRLRAKAAD
;
A
#
# COMPACT_ATOMS: atom_id res chain seq x y z
N MET A 1 16.27 -0.20 9.54
CA MET A 1 16.11 -0.65 8.16
C MET A 1 14.72 -1.24 7.97
N SER A 2 14.30 -1.43 6.75
CA SER A 2 12.95 -1.92 6.47
C SER A 2 12.98 -3.03 5.42
N VAL A 3 11.88 -3.77 5.36
CA VAL A 3 11.66 -4.85 4.39
C VAL A 3 10.46 -4.45 3.55
N VAL A 4 10.54 -4.63 2.24
CA VAL A 4 9.43 -4.38 1.33
C VAL A 4 8.84 -5.71 0.90
N ILE A 5 7.53 -5.83 1.01
CA ILE A 5 6.81 -7.06 0.71
C ILE A 5 6.00 -6.84 -0.55
N THR A 6 6.18 -7.75 -1.51
CA THR A 6 5.38 -7.82 -2.73
C THR A 6 4.77 -9.20 -2.83
N ASP A 7 4.03 -9.46 -3.90
CA ASP A 7 3.49 -10.82 -4.15
C ASP A 7 4.58 -11.88 -4.29
N LYS A 8 5.84 -11.45 -4.48
CA LYS A 8 7.00 -12.34 -4.57
C LYS A 8 7.68 -12.60 -3.23
N GLY A 9 7.23 -11.94 -2.17
CA GLY A 9 7.79 -12.08 -0.82
C GLY A 9 8.60 -10.87 -0.39
N PHE A 10 9.56 -11.12 0.50
CA PHE A 10 10.41 -10.06 1.06
C PHE A 10 11.45 -9.59 0.06
N GLY A 11 11.73 -8.30 0.09
CA GLY A 11 12.78 -7.70 -0.71
C GLY A 11 13.33 -6.46 -0.03
N ALA A 12 14.46 -5.96 -0.55
CA ALA A 12 15.03 -4.70 -0.11
C ALA A 12 14.22 -3.54 -0.68
N ASP A 13 14.29 -2.39 0.01
CA ASP A 13 13.70 -1.17 -0.51
C ASP A 13 14.50 -0.70 -1.73
N ASP A 14 13.85 -0.70 -2.88
CA ASP A 14 14.45 -0.32 -4.15
C ASP A 14 14.25 1.16 -4.48
N LEU A 15 13.53 1.91 -3.64
CA LEU A 15 13.28 3.33 -3.88
C LEU A 15 14.42 4.16 -3.31
N ASN A 16 15.05 4.96 -4.17
CA ASN A 16 16.11 5.88 -3.79
C ASN A 16 15.60 7.31 -3.96
N VAL A 17 14.49 7.62 -3.29
CA VAL A 17 13.83 8.92 -3.36
C VAL A 17 13.55 9.44 -1.96
N ALA A 18 13.53 10.75 -1.83
CA ALA A 18 13.15 11.39 -0.58
C ALA A 18 11.64 11.63 -0.58
N PHE A 19 10.96 11.05 0.40
CA PHE A 19 9.52 11.28 0.56
C PHE A 19 9.29 12.63 1.23
N VAL A 20 8.28 13.34 0.72
CA VAL A 20 7.86 14.63 1.28
C VAL A 20 6.51 14.43 1.95
N ALA A 21 6.39 14.86 3.21
CA ALA A 21 5.14 14.76 3.95
C ALA A 21 4.05 15.61 3.30
N LEU A 22 2.81 15.13 3.30
CA LEU A 22 1.68 15.82 2.69
C LEU A 22 1.56 17.27 3.20
N GLY A 23 1.72 17.48 4.49
CA GLY A 23 1.62 18.82 5.08
C GLY A 23 2.73 19.78 4.67
N GLU A 24 3.85 19.27 4.13
CA GLU A 24 5.00 20.07 3.69
C GLU A 24 5.05 20.20 2.18
N ALA A 25 4.22 19.47 1.45
CA ALA A 25 4.22 19.47 -0.02
C ALA A 25 3.45 20.68 -0.53
N ALA A 26 4.16 21.63 -1.14
CA ALA A 26 3.54 22.85 -1.67
C ALA A 26 2.83 22.60 -3.00
N ASN A 27 3.42 21.76 -3.87
CA ASN A 27 2.89 21.42 -5.17
C ASN A 27 3.06 19.90 -5.36
N SER A 28 2.83 19.41 -6.56
CA SER A 28 3.05 17.99 -6.84
C SER A 28 4.52 17.62 -6.58
N VAL A 29 4.74 16.50 -5.92
CA VAL A 29 6.06 15.95 -5.61
C VAL A 29 6.17 14.55 -6.22
N ALA A 30 7.41 14.08 -6.44
CA ALA A 30 7.62 12.74 -7.00
C ALA A 30 7.25 11.64 -6.01
N ALA A 31 7.56 11.84 -4.73
CA ALA A 31 7.31 10.84 -3.68
C ALA A 31 6.64 11.53 -2.48
N LEU A 32 5.45 11.06 -2.13
CA LEU A 32 4.60 11.69 -1.12
C LEU A 32 4.35 10.73 0.04
N ASP A 33 4.55 11.21 1.27
CA ASP A 33 4.11 10.51 2.48
C ASP A 33 2.77 11.05 2.95
N VAL A 34 1.82 10.16 3.16
CA VAL A 34 0.44 10.50 3.55
C VAL A 34 0.15 9.91 4.93
N PRO A 35 -0.22 10.73 5.92
CA PRO A 35 -0.61 10.22 7.23
C PRO A 35 -1.98 9.57 7.18
N SER A 36 -2.28 8.73 8.17
CA SER A 36 -3.57 8.02 8.23
C SER A 36 -4.76 8.93 8.43
N ASP A 37 -4.54 10.13 8.97
CA ASP A 37 -5.59 11.12 9.22
C ASP A 37 -5.71 12.19 8.13
N ALA A 38 -5.09 11.93 6.96
CA ALA A 38 -5.12 12.89 5.85
C ALA A 38 -6.54 13.16 5.36
N GLU A 39 -6.81 14.42 5.02
CA GLU A 39 -8.04 14.78 4.33
C GLU A 39 -7.95 14.32 2.87
N LEU A 40 -8.99 13.64 2.40
CA LEU A 40 -8.97 13.08 1.05
C LEU A 40 -8.87 14.16 -0.03
N SER A 41 -9.44 15.33 0.22
CA SER A 41 -9.36 16.45 -0.73
C SER A 41 -7.93 16.97 -0.92
N ASP A 42 -7.07 16.83 0.10
CA ASP A 42 -5.69 17.28 0.00
C ASP A 42 -4.86 16.41 -0.94
N LEU A 43 -5.34 15.24 -1.30
CA LEU A 43 -4.65 14.31 -2.19
C LEU A 43 -4.82 14.67 -3.66
N ASP A 44 -5.82 15.49 -4.01
CA ASP A 44 -6.15 15.78 -5.40
C ASP A 44 -5.02 16.45 -6.17
N ALA A 45 -4.17 17.21 -5.48
CA ALA A 45 -3.03 17.89 -6.09
C ALA A 45 -1.85 16.94 -6.41
N HIS A 46 -1.89 15.70 -5.92
CA HIS A 46 -0.75 14.79 -5.96
C HIS A 46 -1.00 13.51 -6.75
N LEU A 47 -2.05 13.47 -7.56
CA LEU A 47 -2.43 12.25 -8.29
C LEU A 47 -1.44 11.84 -9.38
N LYS A 48 -0.50 12.73 -9.73
CA LYS A 48 0.56 12.44 -10.71
C LYS A 48 1.90 12.10 -10.08
N ALA A 49 1.96 11.94 -8.77
CA ALA A 49 3.18 11.50 -8.10
C ALA A 49 3.63 10.14 -8.63
N GLU A 50 4.93 9.88 -8.61
CA GLU A 50 5.47 8.58 -9.03
C GLU A 50 5.16 7.52 -7.98
N VAL A 51 5.24 7.87 -6.70
CA VAL A 51 4.94 6.98 -5.59
C VAL A 51 4.26 7.74 -4.45
N ILE A 52 3.25 7.10 -3.87
CA ILE A 52 2.61 7.58 -2.64
C ILE A 52 2.74 6.48 -1.59
N ARG A 53 3.17 6.87 -0.39
CA ARG A 53 3.34 5.97 0.73
C ARG A 53 2.39 6.40 1.85
N VAL A 54 1.52 5.48 2.29
CA VAL A 54 0.49 5.75 3.29
C VAL A 54 0.89 5.11 4.62
N ASP A 55 0.82 5.87 5.69
CA ASP A 55 1.24 5.42 7.01
C ASP A 55 0.14 4.64 7.73
N PHE A 56 0.56 3.55 8.39
CA PHE A 56 -0.29 2.73 9.25
C PHE A 56 0.31 2.76 10.67
N PRO A 57 -0.14 3.69 11.53
CA PRO A 57 0.45 3.84 12.87
C PRO A 57 0.17 2.66 13.79
N SER A 58 -0.87 1.86 13.50
CA SER A 58 -1.13 0.62 14.23
C SER A 58 -1.87 -0.36 13.32
N ALA A 59 -1.79 -1.65 13.66
CA ALA A 59 -2.50 -2.70 12.92
C ALA A 59 -4.02 -2.54 12.99
N ALA A 60 -4.53 -1.87 14.01
CA ALA A 60 -5.96 -1.62 14.18
C ALA A 60 -6.46 -0.42 13.38
N ASP A 61 -5.55 0.41 12.86
CA ASP A 61 -5.92 1.61 12.11
C ASP A 61 -6.14 1.26 10.64
N GLY A 62 -7.41 1.16 10.24
CA GLY A 62 -7.78 0.81 8.87
C GLY A 62 -7.95 2.00 7.91
N ARG A 63 -7.71 3.22 8.37
CA ARG A 63 -7.92 4.42 7.53
C ARG A 63 -7.07 4.42 6.27
N GLY A 64 -5.88 3.84 6.32
CA GLY A 64 -4.98 3.76 5.17
C GLY A 64 -5.57 2.97 4.00
N PHE A 65 -6.37 1.95 4.26
CA PHE A 65 -7.04 1.18 3.21
C PHE A 65 -8.04 2.04 2.44
N THR A 66 -8.78 2.88 3.16
CA THR A 66 -9.72 3.82 2.55
C THR A 66 -8.99 4.85 1.69
N ILE A 67 -7.87 5.39 2.21
CA ILE A 67 -7.04 6.35 1.47
C ILE A 67 -6.56 5.73 0.15
N ALA A 68 -6.04 4.50 0.18
CA ALA A 68 -5.56 3.81 -1.01
C ALA A 68 -6.68 3.64 -2.04
N ARG A 69 -7.84 3.17 -1.60
CA ARG A 69 -8.99 2.98 -2.49
C ARG A 69 -9.42 4.28 -3.13
N GLN A 70 -9.48 5.35 -2.35
CA GLN A 70 -9.86 6.67 -2.87
C GLN A 70 -8.84 7.21 -3.86
N LEU A 71 -7.54 7.02 -3.60
CA LEU A 71 -6.49 7.42 -4.55
C LEU A 71 -6.67 6.73 -5.89
N ARG A 72 -6.95 5.42 -5.88
CA ARG A 72 -7.17 4.69 -7.14
C ARG A 72 -8.44 5.15 -7.85
N LEU A 73 -9.51 5.38 -7.11
CA LEU A 73 -10.76 5.89 -7.68
C LEU A 73 -10.59 7.28 -8.28
N LYS A 74 -9.73 8.11 -7.70
CA LYS A 74 -9.42 9.45 -8.22
C LYS A 74 -8.49 9.41 -9.43
N GLY A 75 -7.95 8.25 -9.78
CA GLY A 75 -7.12 8.08 -10.97
C GLY A 75 -5.63 8.01 -10.74
N PHE A 76 -5.18 7.85 -9.49
CA PHE A 76 -3.76 7.67 -9.22
C PHE A 76 -3.28 6.35 -9.83
N GLN A 77 -2.29 6.42 -10.72
CA GLN A 77 -1.74 5.27 -11.43
C GLN A 77 -0.31 4.94 -11.04
N GLY A 78 0.27 5.70 -10.13
CA GLY A 78 1.63 5.49 -9.66
C GLY A 78 1.73 4.32 -8.67
N ARG A 79 2.93 4.15 -8.15
CA ARG A 79 3.23 3.12 -7.16
C ARG A 79 2.66 3.51 -5.81
N LEU A 80 1.94 2.60 -5.16
CA LEU A 80 1.27 2.87 -3.90
C LEU A 80 1.78 1.89 -2.84
N ARG A 81 2.36 2.43 -1.77
CA ARG A 81 3.02 1.66 -0.72
C ARG A 81 2.33 1.88 0.63
N ALA A 82 2.03 0.82 1.33
CA ALA A 82 1.62 0.88 2.73
C ALA A 82 2.87 0.77 3.61
N ARG A 83 2.94 1.55 4.67
CA ARG A 83 4.12 1.55 5.55
C ARG A 83 3.71 1.55 7.01
N GLY A 84 4.37 0.71 7.79
CA GLY A 84 4.24 0.75 9.25
C GLY A 84 3.74 -0.56 9.82
N HIS A 85 2.66 -0.50 10.58
CA HIS A 85 2.17 -1.65 11.36
C HIS A 85 1.14 -2.48 10.61
N VAL A 86 1.45 -2.84 9.36
CA VAL A 86 0.61 -3.77 8.58
C VAL A 86 1.06 -5.19 8.91
N ILE A 87 0.12 -6.05 9.24
CA ILE A 87 0.43 -7.46 9.54
C ILE A 87 0.10 -8.35 8.34
N ALA A 88 0.66 -9.57 8.35
CA ALA A 88 0.53 -10.51 7.23
C ALA A 88 -0.93 -10.79 6.88
N ASP A 89 -1.82 -10.91 7.86
CA ASP A 89 -3.24 -11.16 7.63
C ASP A 89 -3.92 -10.04 6.84
N GLN A 90 -3.35 -8.85 6.84
CA GLN A 90 -3.91 -7.69 6.13
C GLN A 90 -3.38 -7.54 4.70
N TYR A 91 -2.43 -8.38 4.30
CA TYR A 91 -1.77 -8.22 3.00
C TYR A 91 -2.78 -8.29 1.85
N ALA A 92 -3.68 -9.27 1.85
CA ALA A 92 -4.69 -9.40 0.80
C ALA A 92 -5.60 -8.17 0.73
N MET A 93 -6.01 -7.63 1.89
CA MET A 93 -6.81 -6.41 1.95
C MET A 93 -6.03 -5.22 1.41
N ALA A 94 -4.75 -5.11 1.73
CA ALA A 94 -3.89 -4.03 1.22
C ALA A 94 -3.84 -4.07 -0.32
N ARG A 95 -3.63 -5.24 -0.90
CA ARG A 95 -3.59 -5.40 -2.35
C ARG A 95 -4.94 -5.04 -2.99
N ARG A 96 -6.04 -5.52 -2.42
CA ARG A 96 -7.38 -5.22 -2.93
C ARG A 96 -7.75 -3.74 -2.82
N SER A 97 -7.19 -3.06 -1.83
CA SER A 97 -7.40 -1.62 -1.66
C SER A 97 -6.61 -0.79 -2.68
N GLY A 98 -5.63 -1.39 -3.34
CA GLY A 98 -4.86 -0.73 -4.39
C GLY A 98 -3.37 -0.58 -4.09
N PHE A 99 -2.88 -1.01 -2.93
CA PHE A 99 -1.46 -1.00 -2.64
C PHE A 99 -0.71 -2.02 -3.50
N ASP A 100 0.45 -1.62 -4.00
CA ASP A 100 1.34 -2.50 -4.75
C ASP A 100 2.26 -3.28 -3.83
N GLU A 101 2.55 -2.74 -2.66
CA GLU A 101 3.56 -3.28 -1.77
C GLU A 101 3.36 -2.77 -0.35
N VAL A 102 4.06 -3.42 0.60
CA VAL A 102 4.02 -3.06 2.02
C VAL A 102 5.45 -2.92 2.54
N GLU A 103 5.72 -1.85 3.27
CA GLU A 103 7.02 -1.62 3.91
C GLU A 103 6.85 -1.77 5.42
N ILE A 104 7.60 -2.69 6.01
CA ILE A 104 7.57 -2.93 7.46
C ILE A 104 8.98 -2.83 8.03
N SER A 105 9.10 -2.66 9.35
CA SER A 105 10.38 -2.68 10.05
C SER A 105 10.97 -4.09 10.05
N ASP A 106 12.30 -4.18 10.20
CA ASP A 106 12.97 -5.47 10.36
C ASP A 106 12.43 -6.24 11.55
N GLU A 107 12.11 -5.54 12.63
CA GLU A 107 11.56 -6.16 13.84
C GLU A 107 10.20 -6.81 13.57
N LEU A 108 9.32 -6.13 12.86
CA LEU A 108 8.03 -6.68 12.49
C LEU A 108 8.19 -7.86 11.51
N ALA A 109 9.16 -7.78 10.60
CA ALA A 109 9.45 -8.87 9.67
C ALA A 109 9.90 -10.14 10.41
N GLN A 110 10.59 -10.01 11.52
CA GLN A 110 10.97 -11.17 12.34
C GLN A 110 9.76 -11.82 13.03
N ARG A 111 8.79 -11.01 13.45
CA ARG A 111 7.56 -11.50 14.10
C ARG A 111 6.54 -12.02 13.11
N GLN A 112 6.62 -11.55 11.87
CA GLN A 112 5.71 -11.91 10.78
C GLN A 112 6.55 -12.41 9.61
N PRO A 113 7.07 -13.67 9.66
CA PRO A 113 8.02 -14.14 8.66
C PRO A 113 7.42 -14.26 7.26
N GLU A 114 8.29 -14.32 6.27
CA GLU A 114 7.97 -14.24 4.84
C GLU A 114 6.86 -15.21 4.40
N ASP A 115 6.87 -16.44 4.91
CA ASP A 115 5.89 -17.43 4.51
C ASP A 115 4.46 -17.05 4.88
N GLN A 116 4.26 -16.29 5.96
CA GLN A 116 2.95 -15.79 6.34
C GLN A 116 2.40 -14.81 5.32
N TRP A 117 3.28 -13.98 4.75
CA TRP A 117 2.89 -13.02 3.72
C TRP A 117 2.64 -13.71 2.38
N LEU A 118 3.51 -14.65 2.02
CA LEU A 118 3.35 -15.42 0.77
C LEU A 118 2.06 -16.23 0.77
N PHE A 119 1.63 -16.69 1.92
CA PHE A 119 0.35 -17.39 2.04
C PHE A 119 -0.82 -16.51 1.59
N ARG A 120 -0.68 -15.19 1.71
CA ARG A 120 -1.70 -14.22 1.32
C ARG A 120 -1.45 -13.61 -0.07
N ALA A 121 -0.40 -14.04 -0.77
CA ALA A 121 -0.02 -13.45 -2.05
C ALA A 121 -0.97 -13.83 -3.19
N ASN A 122 -1.81 -14.83 -2.99
CA ASN A 122 -2.83 -15.25 -3.96
C ASN A 122 -4.15 -14.47 -3.79
N TRP A 123 -4.06 -13.23 -3.37
CA TRP A 123 -5.22 -12.38 -3.08
C TRP A 123 -6.23 -12.29 -4.23
N GLN A 124 -5.78 -12.39 -5.48
CA GLN A 124 -6.66 -12.34 -6.66
C GLN A 124 -7.56 -13.57 -6.78
N GLU A 125 -7.09 -14.72 -6.34
CA GLU A 125 -7.87 -15.97 -6.40
C GLU A 125 -9.08 -15.93 -5.47
N HIS A 126 -9.00 -15.12 -4.41
CA HIS A 126 -10.06 -14.95 -3.42
C HIS A 126 -10.86 -13.68 -3.62
N ASP A 127 -10.61 -12.95 -4.72
CA ASP A 127 -11.33 -11.73 -5.07
C ASP A 127 -12.61 -12.12 -5.80
N TYR A 128 -13.76 -11.74 -5.24
CA TYR A 128 -15.06 -12.06 -5.80
C TYR A 128 -15.22 -11.55 -7.24
N GLN A 129 -14.77 -10.33 -7.50
CA GLN A 129 -14.84 -9.72 -8.83
C GLN A 129 -14.02 -10.53 -9.85
N ASN A 130 -12.84 -10.95 -9.44
CA ASN A 130 -11.97 -11.74 -10.30
C ASN A 130 -12.57 -13.11 -10.62
N ARG A 131 -13.21 -13.75 -9.64
CA ARG A 131 -13.89 -15.01 -9.84
C ARG A 131 -15.04 -14.89 -10.84
N LEU A 132 -15.80 -13.80 -10.76
CA LEU A 132 -16.89 -13.57 -11.70
C LEU A 132 -16.39 -13.40 -13.13
N ARG A 133 -15.28 -12.69 -13.32
CA ARG A 133 -14.67 -12.51 -14.64
C ARG A 133 -14.19 -13.84 -15.21
N ALA A 134 -13.52 -14.65 -14.40
CA ALA A 134 -13.04 -15.96 -14.83
C ALA A 134 -14.20 -16.86 -15.23
N LYS A 135 -15.28 -16.83 -14.49
CA LYS A 135 -16.49 -17.61 -14.78
C LYS A 135 -17.17 -17.14 -16.06
N ALA A 136 -17.20 -15.84 -16.30
CA ALA A 136 -17.81 -15.28 -17.52
C ALA A 136 -16.99 -15.56 -18.76
N ALA A 137 -15.66 -15.74 -18.62
CA ALA A 137 -14.76 -16.05 -19.73
C ALA A 137 -14.82 -17.52 -20.15
N ASP A 138 -15.30 -18.40 -19.27
CA ASP A 138 -15.47 -19.80 -19.56
C ASP A 138 -16.77 -20.04 -20.31
#